data_b32da63a614a3440a5dabad70cfcd6e6
#
_entry.id   b32da63a614a3440a5dabad70cfcd6e6
#
_cell.length_a   1.000
_cell.length_b   1.000
_cell.length_c   1.000
_cell.angle_alpha   90.00
_cell.angle_beta   90.00
_cell.angle_gamma   90.00
#
_symmetry.space_group_name_H-M   'P 1'
#
loop_
_entity.id
_entity.type
_entity.pdbx_description
1 polymer ?
#
loop_
_entity_poly.entity_id
_entity_poly.type
_entity_poly.pdbx_seq_one_letter_code
_entity_poly.pdbx_strand_id
1 'polypeptide(L)'
;MVTRASSAVRPARGDDAPALAMLAGQLGYPTSERELAARLPEVAANRDAAVLVVSALDGVHGWIHVELKRSLLGPLRAQVLGLVVDERRRNEGIGGTLLEAGESWARERGCHAMLVGTRVTRERAHRFYRREGYELLKTSHFFEKAL
;
A
#
# COMPACT_ATOMS: atom_id res chain seq x y z
N MET A 1 -10.84 6.57 26.34
CA MET A 1 -9.70 6.10 25.53
C MET A 1 -10.22 5.19 24.43
N VAL A 2 -10.10 5.66 23.22
CA VAL A 2 -10.49 4.83 22.07
C VAL A 2 -9.50 3.66 22.00
N THR A 3 -9.97 2.48 22.30
CA THR A 3 -9.15 1.29 22.20
C THR A 3 -8.92 1.01 20.71
N ARG A 4 -7.68 1.10 20.27
CA ARG A 4 -7.26 0.62 18.94
C ARG A 4 -7.51 -0.88 18.75
N ALA A 5 -7.99 -1.56 19.80
CA ALA A 5 -8.29 -3.00 19.83
C ALA A 5 -9.37 -3.42 18.84
N SER A 6 -10.15 -2.47 18.28
CA SER A 6 -11.17 -2.75 17.27
C SER A 6 -10.67 -2.72 15.84
N SER A 7 -9.42 -2.24 15.62
CA SER A 7 -8.81 -2.19 14.28
C SER A 7 -7.74 -3.26 14.14
N ALA A 8 -7.76 -3.99 13.05
CA ALA A 8 -6.77 -5.02 12.78
C ALA A 8 -6.26 -4.93 11.35
N VAL A 9 -4.97 -5.22 11.19
CA VAL A 9 -4.37 -5.42 9.87
C VAL A 9 -4.58 -6.88 9.47
N ARG A 10 -5.07 -7.09 8.27
CA ARG A 10 -5.27 -8.44 7.71
C ARG A 10 -5.07 -8.42 6.19
N PRO A 11 -4.86 -9.59 5.57
CA PRO A 11 -4.89 -9.67 4.11
C PRO A 11 -6.25 -9.26 3.56
N ALA A 12 -6.23 -8.60 2.41
CA ALA A 12 -7.45 -8.23 1.71
C ALA A 12 -8.19 -9.50 1.22
N ARG A 13 -9.50 -9.42 1.18
CA ARG A 13 -10.39 -10.50 0.71
C ARG A 13 -11.26 -10.00 -0.44
N GLY A 14 -11.86 -10.94 -1.17
CA GLY A 14 -12.71 -10.61 -2.31
C GLY A 14 -13.85 -9.64 -1.98
N ASP A 15 -14.45 -9.78 -0.80
CA ASP A 15 -15.54 -8.90 -0.36
C ASP A 15 -15.07 -7.50 0.06
N ASP A 16 -13.77 -7.25 0.08
CA ASP A 16 -13.23 -5.90 0.30
C ASP A 16 -13.23 -5.03 -0.97
N ALA A 17 -13.50 -5.61 -2.14
CA ALA A 17 -13.40 -4.91 -3.42
C ALA A 17 -14.12 -3.55 -3.47
N PRO A 18 -15.34 -3.40 -2.94
CA PRO A 18 -16.01 -2.10 -2.90
C PRO A 18 -15.20 -1.03 -2.15
N ALA A 19 -14.69 -1.36 -0.97
CA ALA A 19 -13.90 -0.45 -0.15
C ALA A 19 -12.56 -0.13 -0.82
N LEU A 20 -11.90 -1.14 -1.38
CA LEU A 20 -10.62 -0.94 -2.09
C LEU A 20 -10.80 0.00 -3.29
N ALA A 21 -11.92 -0.13 -4.03
CA ALA A 21 -12.23 0.73 -5.17
C ALA A 21 -12.47 2.18 -4.75
N MET A 22 -13.25 2.37 -3.70
CA MET A 22 -13.49 3.71 -3.16
C MET A 22 -12.18 4.40 -2.76
N LEU A 23 -11.32 3.67 -2.04
CA LEU A 23 -10.04 4.19 -1.57
C LEU A 23 -9.08 4.44 -2.74
N ALA A 24 -9.08 3.59 -3.76
CA ALA A 24 -8.28 3.81 -4.97
C ALA A 24 -8.64 5.13 -5.64
N GLY A 25 -9.92 5.48 -5.67
CA GLY A 25 -10.38 6.78 -6.16
C GLY A 25 -9.80 7.95 -5.37
N GLN A 26 -9.77 7.81 -4.05
CA GLN A 26 -9.17 8.83 -3.18
C GLN A 26 -7.66 8.97 -3.41
N LEU A 27 -7.00 7.87 -3.74
CA LEU A 27 -5.56 7.87 -4.07
C LEU A 27 -5.26 8.56 -5.40
N GLY A 28 -6.26 8.74 -6.25
CA GLY A 28 -6.11 9.35 -7.57
C GLY A 28 -6.00 8.35 -8.70
N TYR A 29 -6.34 7.09 -8.44
CA TYR A 29 -6.37 6.01 -9.44
C TYR A 29 -7.76 5.41 -9.52
N PRO A 30 -8.72 6.11 -10.17
CA PRO A 30 -10.09 5.61 -10.29
C PRO A 30 -10.10 4.19 -10.86
N THR A 31 -10.60 3.27 -10.08
CA THR A 31 -10.65 1.85 -10.43
C THR A 31 -12.01 1.33 -9.99
N SER A 32 -12.72 0.67 -10.89
CA SER A 32 -14.04 0.16 -10.56
C SER A 32 -13.94 -1.03 -9.60
N GLU A 33 -15.01 -1.23 -8.85
CA GLU A 33 -15.18 -2.40 -7.99
C GLU A 33 -14.97 -3.70 -8.76
N ARG A 34 -15.53 -3.77 -9.98
CA ARG A 34 -15.41 -4.93 -10.86
C ARG A 34 -13.97 -5.20 -11.27
N GLU A 35 -13.21 -4.16 -11.60
CA GLU A 35 -11.80 -4.28 -11.96
C GLU A 35 -10.97 -4.77 -10.77
N LEU A 36 -11.22 -4.22 -9.59
CA LEU A 36 -10.52 -4.67 -8.37
C LEU A 36 -10.89 -6.09 -8.00
N ALA A 37 -12.15 -6.46 -8.11
CA ALA A 37 -12.60 -7.83 -7.84
C ALA A 37 -11.93 -8.83 -8.77
N ALA A 38 -11.66 -8.44 -10.02
CA ALA A 38 -10.96 -9.31 -10.97
C ALA A 38 -9.46 -9.40 -10.71
N ARG A 39 -8.82 -8.28 -10.31
CA ARG A 39 -7.36 -8.23 -10.09
C ARG A 39 -6.93 -8.81 -8.76
N LEU A 40 -7.73 -8.64 -7.72
CA LEU A 40 -7.34 -9.02 -6.36
C LEU A 40 -6.96 -10.49 -6.22
N PRO A 41 -7.69 -11.47 -6.79
CA PRO A 41 -7.27 -12.88 -6.70
C PRO A 41 -5.92 -13.15 -7.33
N GLU A 42 -5.61 -12.49 -8.45
CA GLU A 42 -4.32 -12.65 -9.13
C GLU A 42 -3.18 -12.11 -8.27
N VAL A 43 -3.37 -10.93 -7.69
CA VAL A 43 -2.38 -10.33 -6.80
C VAL A 43 -2.23 -11.16 -5.53
N ALA A 44 -3.33 -11.62 -4.94
CA ALA A 44 -3.32 -12.43 -3.73
C ALA A 44 -2.65 -13.80 -3.92
N ALA A 45 -2.72 -14.35 -5.14
CA ALA A 45 -2.07 -15.61 -5.48
C ALA A 45 -0.55 -15.47 -5.69
N ASN A 46 -0.06 -14.25 -5.89
CA ASN A 46 1.36 -13.98 -6.08
C ASN A 46 2.07 -14.01 -4.72
N ARG A 47 2.97 -14.99 -4.53
CA ARG A 47 3.74 -15.14 -3.28
C ARG A 47 4.69 -13.97 -3.02
N ASP A 48 5.05 -13.24 -4.07
CA ASP A 48 5.94 -12.09 -3.98
C ASP A 48 5.19 -10.77 -3.74
N ALA A 49 3.89 -10.85 -3.47
CA ALA A 49 3.08 -9.65 -3.23
C ALA A 49 2.12 -9.85 -2.05
N ALA A 50 1.65 -8.76 -1.49
CA ALA A 50 0.61 -8.78 -0.47
C ALA A 50 -0.24 -7.52 -0.58
N VAL A 51 -1.54 -7.67 -0.34
CA VAL A 51 -2.44 -6.55 -0.13
C VAL A 51 -2.98 -6.69 1.28
N LEU A 52 -2.71 -5.69 2.11
CA LEU A 52 -3.13 -5.67 3.51
C LEU A 52 -4.10 -4.52 3.73
N VAL A 53 -5.09 -4.74 4.57
CA VAL A 53 -6.07 -3.72 4.92
C VAL A 53 -6.08 -3.49 6.42
N VAL A 54 -6.41 -2.27 6.83
CA VAL A 54 -6.83 -1.97 8.19
C VAL A 54 -8.35 -1.97 8.19
N SER A 55 -8.94 -2.83 8.99
CA SER A 55 -10.40 -2.94 9.10
C SER A 55 -10.85 -2.89 10.55
N ALA A 56 -12.06 -2.40 10.75
CA ALA A 56 -12.77 -2.39 12.02
C ALA A 56 -14.22 -2.80 11.76
N LEU A 57 -15.06 -2.77 12.79
CA LEU A 57 -16.47 -3.16 12.66
C LEU A 57 -17.22 -2.35 11.61
N ASP A 58 -16.81 -1.11 11.38
CA ASP A 58 -17.46 -0.20 10.42
C ASP A 58 -16.84 -0.26 9.01
N GLY A 59 -15.89 -1.17 8.77
CA GLY A 59 -15.36 -1.42 7.44
C GLY A 59 -13.84 -1.24 7.30
N VAL A 60 -13.40 -1.17 6.06
CA VAL A 60 -11.98 -1.01 5.70
C VAL A 60 -11.64 0.48 5.64
N HIS A 61 -10.58 0.87 6.35
CA HIS A 61 -10.16 2.26 6.48
C HIS A 61 -8.91 2.61 5.68
N GLY A 62 -8.24 1.62 5.13
CA GLY A 62 -7.05 1.83 4.32
C GLY A 62 -6.48 0.51 3.83
N TRP A 63 -5.61 0.59 2.82
CA TRP A 63 -4.94 -0.58 2.31
C TRP A 63 -3.52 -0.24 1.83
N ILE A 64 -2.67 -1.25 1.80
CA ILE A 64 -1.33 -1.20 1.23
C ILE A 64 -1.13 -2.39 0.29
N HIS A 65 -0.52 -2.14 -0.86
CA HIS A 65 -0.07 -3.17 -1.79
C HIS A 65 1.45 -3.12 -1.86
N VAL A 66 2.10 -4.22 -1.52
CA VAL A 66 3.56 -4.36 -1.52
C VAL A 66 3.97 -5.54 -2.40
N GLU A 67 5.16 -5.45 -2.97
CA GLU A 67 5.68 -6.47 -3.86
C GLU A 67 7.19 -6.60 -3.67
N LEU A 68 7.70 -7.82 -3.77
CA LEU A 68 9.15 -8.05 -3.82
C LEU A 68 9.68 -7.60 -5.17
N LYS A 69 10.79 -6.89 -5.16
CA LYS A 69 11.47 -6.43 -6.36
C LYS A 69 12.80 -7.15 -6.50
N ARG A 70 12.82 -8.13 -7.40
CA ARG A 70 14.03 -8.85 -7.77
C ARG A 70 14.66 -8.13 -8.96
N SER A 71 15.95 -7.84 -8.87
CA SER A 71 16.67 -7.13 -9.91
C SER A 71 18.07 -7.70 -10.05
N LEU A 72 18.56 -7.72 -11.27
CA LEU A 72 19.97 -8.05 -11.53
C LEU A 72 20.91 -6.97 -11.01
N LEU A 73 20.39 -5.77 -10.75
CA LEU A 73 21.20 -4.59 -10.45
C LEU A 73 21.33 -4.28 -8.96
N GLY A 74 20.77 -5.12 -8.11
CA GLY A 74 20.84 -4.87 -6.67
C GLY A 74 20.22 -5.96 -5.81
N PRO A 75 20.30 -5.83 -4.49
CA PRO A 75 19.75 -6.81 -3.56
C PRO A 75 18.22 -6.83 -3.59
N LEU A 76 17.65 -7.89 -3.00
CA LEU A 76 16.20 -8.01 -2.87
C LEU A 76 15.64 -6.85 -2.04
N ARG A 77 14.69 -6.14 -2.61
CA ARG A 77 13.95 -5.06 -1.95
C ARG A 77 12.46 -5.30 -2.11
N ALA A 78 11.67 -4.65 -1.29
CA ALA A 78 10.23 -4.58 -1.49
C ALA A 78 9.85 -3.19 -1.99
N GLN A 79 8.70 -3.09 -2.62
CA GLN A 79 8.18 -1.83 -3.11
C GLN A 79 6.72 -1.68 -2.73
N VAL A 80 6.37 -0.49 -2.25
CA VAL A 80 4.98 -0.11 -2.05
C VAL A 80 4.41 0.31 -3.39
N LEU A 81 3.43 -0.42 -3.91
CA LEU A 81 2.75 -0.11 -5.16
C LEU A 81 1.54 0.79 -4.96
N GLY A 82 1.00 0.81 -3.75
CA GLY A 82 -0.08 1.71 -3.37
C GLY A 82 -0.26 1.71 -1.87
N LEU A 83 -0.59 2.86 -1.34
CA LEU A 83 -0.92 3.05 0.08
C LEU A 83 -1.94 4.16 0.17
N VAL A 84 -3.09 3.86 0.72
CA VAL A 84 -4.15 4.85 0.89
C VAL A 84 -4.89 4.64 2.20
N VAL A 85 -5.22 5.74 2.85
CA VAL A 85 -6.06 5.79 4.05
C VAL A 85 -7.29 6.63 3.71
N ASP A 86 -8.45 6.19 4.16
CA ASP A 86 -9.69 6.93 3.99
C ASP A 86 -9.49 8.36 4.50
N GLU A 87 -9.78 9.34 3.66
CA GLU A 87 -9.59 10.76 3.99
C GLU A 87 -10.34 11.19 5.25
N ARG A 88 -11.42 10.49 5.60
CA ARG A 88 -12.18 10.73 6.83
C ARG A 88 -11.49 10.19 8.07
N ARG A 89 -10.45 9.38 7.90
CA ARG A 89 -9.71 8.69 8.96
C ARG A 89 -8.23 9.07 8.99
N ARG A 90 -7.86 10.15 8.33
CA ARG A 90 -6.47 10.64 8.35
C ARG A 90 -6.10 11.14 9.74
N ASN A 91 -4.81 11.11 10.06
CA ASN A 91 -4.24 11.51 11.35
C ASN A 91 -4.59 10.57 12.51
N GLU A 92 -5.07 9.36 12.22
CA GLU A 92 -5.32 8.31 13.23
C GLU A 92 -4.22 7.25 13.28
N GLY A 93 -3.12 7.46 12.53
CA GLY A 93 -1.99 6.53 12.51
C GLY A 93 -2.17 5.31 11.62
N ILE A 94 -3.23 5.24 10.82
CA ILE A 94 -3.54 4.09 9.96
C ILE A 94 -2.49 3.89 8.89
N GLY A 95 -2.01 4.97 8.26
CA GLY A 95 -0.97 4.91 7.25
C GLY A 95 0.32 4.32 7.78
N GLY A 96 0.75 4.77 8.97
CA GLY A 96 1.93 4.22 9.64
C GLY A 96 1.76 2.75 10.00
N THR A 97 0.58 2.35 10.46
CA THR A 97 0.26 0.96 10.78
C THR A 97 0.35 0.06 9.54
N LEU A 98 -0.20 0.50 8.42
CA LEU A 98 -0.13 -0.24 7.17
C LEU A 98 1.29 -0.33 6.64
N LEU A 99 2.04 0.77 6.70
CA LEU A 99 3.41 0.80 6.24
C LEU A 99 4.29 -0.13 7.07
N GLU A 100 4.14 -0.11 8.38
CA GLU A 100 4.85 -1.01 9.30
C GLU A 100 4.52 -2.48 9.01
N ALA A 101 3.27 -2.79 8.73
CA ALA A 101 2.86 -4.15 8.37
C ALA A 101 3.51 -4.60 7.06
N GLY A 102 3.58 -3.71 6.07
CA GLY A 102 4.28 -3.97 4.81
C GLY A 102 5.77 -4.18 5.00
N GLU A 103 6.39 -3.38 5.85
CA GLU A 103 7.81 -3.51 6.20
C GLU A 103 8.10 -4.83 6.90
N SER A 104 7.25 -5.24 7.83
CA SER A 104 7.38 -6.53 8.51
C SER A 104 7.27 -7.68 7.52
N TRP A 105 6.31 -7.61 6.62
CA TRP A 105 6.15 -8.60 5.55
C TRP A 105 7.42 -8.70 4.68
N ALA A 106 8.03 -7.56 4.36
CA ALA A 106 9.26 -7.51 3.57
C ALA A 106 10.46 -8.09 4.33
N ARG A 107 10.60 -7.75 5.60
CA ARG A 107 11.70 -8.26 6.45
C ARG A 107 11.64 -9.78 6.57
N GLU A 108 10.46 -10.34 6.75
CA GLU A 108 10.26 -11.81 6.84
C GLU A 108 10.72 -12.52 5.58
N ARG A 109 10.78 -11.81 4.44
CA ARG A 109 11.22 -12.35 3.15
C ARG A 109 12.65 -12.00 2.78
N GLY A 110 13.39 -11.46 3.74
CA GLY A 110 14.82 -11.16 3.56
C GLY A 110 15.13 -9.85 2.87
N CYS A 111 14.16 -8.93 2.77
CA CYS A 111 14.40 -7.61 2.20
C CYS A 111 15.16 -6.72 3.18
N HIS A 112 16.10 -5.94 2.65
CA HIS A 112 16.87 -4.97 3.44
C HIS A 112 16.34 -3.55 3.31
N ALA A 113 15.48 -3.29 2.33
CA ALA A 113 14.95 -1.96 2.06
C ALA A 113 13.54 -2.04 1.49
N MET A 114 12.79 -0.98 1.72
CA MET A 114 11.47 -0.74 1.13
C MET A 114 11.55 0.51 0.27
N LEU A 115 11.08 0.39 -0.97
CA LEU A 115 10.96 1.51 -1.89
C LEU A 115 9.52 1.97 -1.98
N VAL A 116 9.33 3.25 -2.21
CA VAL A 116 8.03 3.80 -2.60
C VAL A 116 8.24 4.89 -3.63
N GLY A 117 7.44 4.87 -4.68
CA GLY A 117 7.41 5.92 -5.68
C GLY A 117 6.22 6.84 -5.43
N THR A 118 6.44 8.14 -5.45
CA THR A 118 5.38 9.15 -5.34
C THR A 118 5.53 10.15 -6.48
N ARG A 119 4.42 10.78 -6.87
CA ARG A 119 4.50 11.92 -7.81
C ARG A 119 5.26 13.06 -7.11
N VAL A 120 6.11 13.74 -7.87
CA VAL A 120 6.92 14.85 -7.34
C VAL A 120 6.09 15.98 -6.72
N THR A 121 4.84 16.13 -7.14
CA THR A 121 3.91 17.15 -6.66
C THR A 121 3.16 16.77 -5.39
N ARG A 122 3.27 15.54 -4.92
CA ARG A 122 2.54 15.05 -3.74
C ARG A 122 3.30 15.33 -2.46
N GLU A 123 3.36 16.60 -2.06
CA GLU A 123 4.12 17.03 -0.89
C GLU A 123 3.68 16.38 0.42
N ARG A 124 2.37 16.14 0.58
CA ARG A 124 1.83 15.47 1.76
C ARG A 124 2.37 14.05 1.90
N ALA A 125 2.42 13.30 0.80
CA ALA A 125 2.99 11.96 0.79
C ALA A 125 4.48 12.01 1.13
N HIS A 126 5.22 12.98 0.59
CA HIS A 126 6.64 13.15 0.89
C HIS A 126 6.87 13.41 2.37
N ARG A 127 6.09 14.26 3.00
CA ARG A 127 6.18 14.51 4.44
C ARG A 127 5.88 13.26 5.26
N PHE A 128 4.85 12.50 4.85
CA PHE A 128 4.50 11.26 5.49
C PHE A 128 5.65 10.27 5.46
N TYR A 129 6.22 9.98 4.28
CA TYR A 129 7.30 9.01 4.16
C TYR A 129 8.56 9.44 4.90
N ARG A 130 8.92 10.73 4.87
CA ARG A 130 10.05 11.23 5.64
C ARG A 130 9.85 11.04 7.13
N ARG A 131 8.65 11.30 7.63
CA ARG A 131 8.31 11.09 9.04
C ARG A 131 8.42 9.61 9.43
N GLU A 132 8.11 8.71 8.49
CA GLU A 132 8.23 7.27 8.70
C GLU A 132 9.66 6.73 8.49
N GLY A 133 10.62 7.61 8.28
CA GLY A 133 12.04 7.23 8.19
C GLY A 133 12.55 6.99 6.77
N TYR A 134 11.77 7.32 5.76
CA TYR A 134 12.18 7.18 4.36
C TYR A 134 12.98 8.40 3.90
N GLU A 135 14.03 8.14 3.13
CA GLU A 135 14.87 9.17 2.56
C GLU A 135 14.73 9.18 1.04
N LEU A 136 14.83 10.35 0.44
CA LEU A 136 14.78 10.48 -1.01
C LEU A 136 15.97 9.75 -1.63
N LEU A 137 15.69 8.74 -2.44
CA LEU A 137 16.72 7.97 -3.15
C LEU A 137 17.03 8.59 -4.50
N LYS A 138 15.99 8.85 -5.30
CA LYS A 138 16.13 9.38 -6.66
C LYS A 138 14.80 9.87 -7.19
N THR A 139 14.85 10.67 -8.25
CA THR A 139 13.70 11.06 -9.05
C THR A 139 13.83 10.41 -10.42
N SER A 140 12.76 9.79 -10.92
CA SER A 140 12.78 9.03 -12.17
C SER A 140 11.59 9.39 -13.05
N HIS A 141 11.75 9.20 -14.34
CA HIS A 141 10.66 9.27 -15.31
C HIS A 141 10.23 7.86 -15.68
N PHE A 142 8.93 7.64 -15.80
CA PHE A 142 8.35 6.39 -16.27
C PHE A 142 7.79 6.61 -17.67
N PHE A 143 8.09 5.72 -18.58
CA PHE A 143 7.59 5.74 -19.95
C PHE A 143 6.74 4.51 -20.20
N GLU A 144 5.62 4.66 -20.88
CA GLU A 144 4.72 3.57 -21.20
C GLU A 144 4.47 3.50 -22.71
N LYS A 145 4.35 2.29 -23.22
CA LYS A 145 3.97 2.03 -24.60
C LYS A 145 2.92 0.92 -24.61
N ALA A 146 1.79 1.18 -25.23
CA ALA A 146 0.79 0.13 -25.43
C ALA A 146 1.36 -0.96 -26.36
N LEU A 147 1.08 -2.21 -26.03
CA LEU A 147 1.57 -3.38 -26.78
C LEU A 147 0.43 -4.09 -27.52
#